data_f83cb57e0fc4fa5f315d2ba691a7dee2
#
_entry.id   f83cb57e0fc4fa5f315d2ba691a7dee2
#
_cell.length_a   1.000
_cell.length_b   1.000
_cell.length_c   1.000
_cell.angle_alpha   90.00
_cell.angle_beta   90.00
_cell.angle_gamma   90.00
#
_symmetry.space_group_name_H-M   'P 1'
#
loop_
_entity.id
_entity.type
_entity.pdbx_description
1 polymer ?
#
loop_
_entity_poly.entity_id
_entity_poly.type
_entity_poly.pdbx_seq_one_letter_code
_entity_poly.pdbx_strand_id
1 'polypeptide(L)' 'HMTQDLVVNSGRSLIIEQMLIYFLQAVQIDDTLRIQARIIHHTRRSAIIDYDIYHGHQIVSKANVTVKIN' A
#
# COMPACT_ATOMS: atom_id res chain seq x y z
N HIS A 1 -6.62 -7.86 8.23
CA HIS A 1 -6.00 -6.83 7.44
C HIS A 1 -6.22 -7.07 5.97
N MET A 2 -6.30 -6.00 5.18
CA MET A 2 -6.71 -6.09 3.79
C MET A 2 -5.79 -6.97 2.96
N THR A 3 -4.49 -6.89 3.18
CA THR A 3 -3.54 -7.71 2.43
C THR A 3 -3.73 -9.21 2.69
N GLN A 4 -3.95 -9.58 3.95
CA GLN A 4 -4.23 -10.97 4.30
C GLN A 4 -5.53 -11.45 3.67
N ASP A 5 -6.56 -10.61 3.68
CA ASP A 5 -7.83 -10.97 3.10
C ASP A 5 -7.69 -11.23 1.60
N LEU A 6 -6.91 -10.41 0.90
CA LEU A 6 -6.66 -10.61 -0.51
C LEU A 6 -5.93 -11.93 -0.78
N VAL A 7 -4.95 -12.28 0.03
CA VAL A 7 -4.23 -13.54 -0.11
C VAL A 7 -5.17 -14.72 0.07
N VAL A 8 -5.99 -14.69 1.09
CA VAL A 8 -6.96 -15.76 1.35
C VAL A 8 -7.94 -15.90 0.20
N ASN A 9 -8.47 -14.78 -0.28
CA ASN A 9 -9.50 -14.80 -1.32
C ASN A 9 -8.95 -15.23 -2.68
N SER A 10 -7.71 -14.90 -2.98
CA SER A 10 -7.11 -15.23 -4.27
C SER A 10 -6.57 -16.67 -4.33
N GLY A 11 -6.36 -17.29 -3.19
CA GLY A 11 -5.73 -18.60 -3.12
C GLY A 11 -4.27 -18.59 -3.54
N ARG A 12 -3.64 -17.43 -3.65
CA ARG A 12 -2.25 -17.26 -4.03
C ARG A 12 -1.48 -16.59 -2.92
N SER A 13 -0.18 -16.90 -2.85
CA SER A 13 0.70 -16.26 -1.89
C SER A 13 1.26 -14.96 -2.47
N LEU A 14 1.27 -13.92 -1.66
CA LEU A 14 1.93 -12.67 -2.00
C LEU A 14 3.14 -12.49 -1.11
N ILE A 15 4.25 -12.12 -1.72
CA ILE A 15 5.49 -11.85 -1.00
C ILE A 15 5.84 -10.40 -1.22
N ILE A 16 6.00 -9.65 -0.14
CA ILE A 16 6.45 -8.27 -0.22
C ILE A 16 7.97 -8.31 -0.39
N GLU A 17 8.44 -7.90 -1.57
CA GLU A 17 9.86 -7.86 -1.87
C GLU A 17 10.51 -6.56 -1.41
N GLN A 18 9.77 -5.46 -1.52
CA GLN A 18 10.31 -4.16 -1.19
C GLN A 18 9.19 -3.25 -0.73
N MET A 19 9.46 -2.45 0.28
CA MET A 19 8.54 -1.45 0.76
C MET A 19 9.30 -0.17 1.08
N LEU A 20 8.89 0.92 0.46
CA LEU A 20 9.43 2.25 0.71
C LEU A 20 8.32 3.11 1.29
N ILE A 21 8.59 3.75 2.40
CA ILE A 21 7.61 4.60 3.06
C ILE A 21 8.24 5.98 3.26
N TYR A 22 7.53 7.00 2.81
CA TYR A 22 7.96 8.39 2.94
C TYR A 22 7.00 9.12 3.86
N PHE A 23 7.52 9.71 4.93
CA PHE A 23 6.74 10.51 5.87
C PHE A 23 6.95 11.98 5.50
N LEU A 24 5.89 12.65 5.09
CA LEU A 24 5.95 14.02 4.65
C LEU A 24 5.56 15.00 5.75
N GLN A 25 4.66 14.57 6.63
CA GLN A 25 4.18 15.40 7.72
C GLN A 25 3.85 14.55 8.94
N ALA A 26 3.93 15.16 10.12
CA ALA A 26 3.51 14.52 11.35
C ALA A 26 1.99 14.46 11.41
N VAL A 27 1.46 13.36 11.96
CA VAL A 27 0.05 13.19 12.23
C VAL A 27 -0.13 12.87 13.70
N GLN A 28 -1.32 13.18 14.23
CA GLN A 28 -1.65 12.86 15.61
C GLN A 28 -2.41 11.55 15.68
N ILE A 29 -2.40 10.93 16.86
CA ILE A 29 -2.98 9.60 17.05
C ILE A 29 -4.47 9.58 16.68
N ASP A 30 -5.20 10.65 16.97
CA ASP A 30 -6.62 10.71 16.74
C ASP A 30 -7.01 11.18 15.35
N ASP A 31 -6.04 11.42 14.48
CA ASP A 31 -6.32 11.89 13.12
C ASP A 31 -6.99 10.78 12.30
N THR A 32 -8.01 11.17 11.55
CA THR A 32 -8.63 10.29 10.58
C THR A 32 -7.86 10.38 9.27
N LEU A 33 -7.33 9.25 8.82
CA LEU A 33 -6.51 9.21 7.61
C LEU A 33 -7.26 8.44 6.52
N ARG A 34 -7.08 8.90 5.29
CA ARG A 34 -7.62 8.24 4.11
C ARG A 34 -6.46 7.67 3.30
N ILE A 35 -6.55 6.38 3.00
CA ILE A 35 -5.51 5.69 2.24
C ILE A 35 -6.05 5.42 0.84
N GLN A 36 -5.31 5.84 -0.16
CA GLN A 36 -5.63 5.58 -1.55
C GLN A 36 -4.54 4.72 -2.15
N ALA A 37 -4.91 3.57 -2.68
CA ALA A 37 -3.98 2.62 -3.26
C ALA A 37 -4.20 2.52 -4.76
N ARG A 38 -3.10 2.42 -5.53
CA ARG A 38 -3.15 2.23 -6.98
C ARG A 38 -2.11 1.22 -7.39
N ILE A 39 -2.49 0.34 -8.31
CA ILE A 39 -1.53 -0.55 -8.94
C ILE A 39 -0.94 0.19 -10.12
N ILE A 40 0.37 0.52 -10.04
CA ILE A 40 1.04 1.32 -11.08
C ILE A 40 1.79 0.46 -12.08
N HIS A 41 2.05 -0.80 -11.73
CA HIS A 41 2.69 -1.74 -12.63
C HIS A 41 2.22 -3.14 -12.25
N HIS A 42 1.97 -3.96 -13.25
CA HIS A 42 1.44 -5.30 -13.03
C HIS A 42 1.96 -6.24 -14.10
N THR A 43 2.51 -7.37 -13.64
CA THR A 43 2.89 -8.49 -14.49
C THR A 43 2.23 -9.76 -13.96
N ARG A 44 2.50 -10.89 -14.60
CA ARG A 44 1.95 -12.17 -14.12
C ARG A 44 2.46 -12.53 -12.73
N ARG A 45 3.64 -12.09 -12.37
CA ARG A 45 4.33 -12.54 -11.16
C ARG A 45 4.62 -11.43 -10.18
N SER A 46 4.34 -10.20 -10.55
CA SER A 46 4.66 -9.09 -9.67
C SER A 46 3.71 -7.93 -9.88
N ALA A 47 3.64 -7.07 -8.89
CA ALA A 47 2.89 -5.83 -8.98
C ALA A 47 3.58 -4.77 -8.13
N ILE A 48 3.44 -3.53 -8.55
CA ILE A 48 3.90 -2.38 -7.77
C ILE A 48 2.68 -1.58 -7.40
N ILE A 49 2.50 -1.36 -6.10
CA ILE A 49 1.34 -0.68 -5.56
C ILE A 49 1.79 0.62 -4.92
N ASP A 50 1.15 1.70 -5.30
CA ASP A 50 1.41 3.02 -4.77
C ASP A 50 0.31 3.38 -3.77
N TYR A 51 0.70 3.83 -2.59
CA TYR A 51 -0.22 4.25 -1.54
C TYR A 51 -0.01 5.72 -1.24
N ASP A 52 -1.09 6.48 -1.25
CA ASP A 52 -1.10 7.86 -0.80
C ASP A 52 -1.97 7.94 0.46
N ILE A 53 -1.44 8.54 1.50
CA ILE A 53 -2.15 8.69 2.76
C ILE A 53 -2.45 10.16 2.98
N TYR A 54 -3.72 10.47 3.16
CA TYR A 54 -4.22 11.84 3.27
C TYR A 54 -4.77 12.12 4.65
N HIS A 55 -4.52 13.33 5.12
CA HIS A 55 -5.25 13.92 6.22
C HIS A 55 -6.04 15.10 5.67
N GLY A 56 -7.36 14.93 5.52
CA GLY A 56 -8.17 15.89 4.77
C GLY A 56 -7.76 15.91 3.29
N HIS A 57 -7.34 17.05 2.81
CA HIS A 57 -6.89 17.19 1.42
C HIS A 57 -5.38 17.15 1.27
N GLN A 58 -4.66 16.91 2.36
CA GLN A 58 -3.21 17.00 2.38
C GLN A 58 -2.59 15.62 2.45
N ILE A 59 -1.60 15.37 1.59
CA ILE A 59 -0.83 14.12 1.64
C ILE A 59 0.14 14.21 2.80
N VAL A 60 0.06 13.26 3.72
CA VAL A 60 0.94 13.21 4.88
C VAL A 60 1.97 12.09 4.80
N SER A 61 1.72 11.09 3.97
CA SER A 61 2.66 10.00 3.77
C SER A 61 2.45 9.35 2.42
N LYS A 62 3.48 8.72 1.91
CA LYS A 62 3.44 7.94 0.68
C LYS A 62 4.15 6.61 0.91
N ALA A 63 3.66 5.58 0.27
CA ALA A 63 4.32 4.28 0.30
C ALA A 63 4.34 3.66 -1.08
N ASN A 64 5.37 2.89 -1.34
CA ASN A 64 5.52 2.14 -2.57
C ASN A 64 5.87 0.71 -2.20
N VAL A 65 5.07 -0.24 -2.67
CA VAL A 65 5.22 -1.64 -2.29
C VAL A 65 5.36 -2.47 -3.56
N THR A 66 6.42 -3.25 -3.61
CA THR A 66 6.63 -4.23 -4.67
C THR A 66 6.32 -5.61 -4.12
N VAL A 67 5.38 -6.30 -4.76
CA VAL A 67 4.97 -7.63 -4.34
C VAL A 67 5.25 -8.64 -5.44
N LYS A 68 5.58 -9.84 -5.02
CA LYS A 68 5.72 -10.99 -5.91
C LYS A 68 4.53 -11.92 -5.70
N ILE A 69 3.96 -12.38 -6.79
CA ILE A 69 2.82 -13.29 -6.77
C ILE A 69 3.32 -14.69 -7.11
N ASN A 70 3.11 -15.62 -6.21
CA ASN A 70 3.43 -17.03 -6.44
C ASN A 70 2.28 -17.76 -7.10
#